data_bef60914ce684004c1eeeb29247a76c3
#
_entry.id   bef60914ce684004c1eeeb29247a76c3
#
_cell.length_a   1.000
_cell.length_b   1.000
_cell.length_c   1.000
_cell.angle_alpha   90.00
_cell.angle_beta   90.00
_cell.angle_gamma   90.00
#
_symmetry.space_group_name_H-M   'P 1'
#
loop_
_entity.id
_entity.type
_entity.pdbx_description
1 polymer ?
#
loop_
_entity_poly.entity_id
_entity_poly.type
_entity_poly.pdbx_seq_one_letter_code
_entity_poly.pdbx_strand_id
1 'polypeptide(L)'
;QTGISLTYAHHINFNEDRARMNEPNLFNYGSINQLSFGISVGGVQNALDSSTFQNVIGNQDPLISTINQSSGYFNMDVGVSYVNFNYFAHLTLKNVLFSPSSIYGDQTYDFSKNYTSFIKYVASFGYLFFTETPFSFEPSLLFHGSKLTSEKAIDYNIKSYYNLDYGYMWLGLSLRQSFDGAQYLDGEKLTKQSYKLITPIFGVSYNDFVFSYNYSYQQGNVILGTGGFHQVTLGYNINLFN
;
A
#
# COMPACT_ATOMS: atom_id res chain seq x y z
N GLN A 1 -8.02 -10.82 -9.83
CA GLN A 1 -8.10 -10.91 -8.37
C GLN A 1 -9.22 -10.02 -7.87
N THR A 2 -10.12 -10.54 -7.03
CA THR A 2 -11.22 -9.80 -6.40
C THR A 2 -11.18 -10.09 -4.90
N GLY A 3 -11.47 -9.09 -4.07
CA GLY A 3 -11.46 -9.28 -2.62
C GLY A 3 -12.38 -8.29 -1.92
N ILE A 4 -12.80 -8.68 -0.73
CA ILE A 4 -13.56 -7.86 0.21
C ILE A 4 -12.89 -7.90 1.57
N SER A 5 -12.78 -6.76 2.22
CA SER A 5 -12.23 -6.67 3.57
C SER A 5 -13.07 -5.76 4.45
N LEU A 6 -13.09 -6.07 5.73
CA LEU A 6 -13.66 -5.27 6.81
C LEU A 6 -12.53 -4.84 7.74
N THR A 7 -12.47 -3.54 8.03
CA THR A 7 -11.44 -2.97 8.89
C THR A 7 -12.07 -2.29 10.10
N TYR A 8 -11.52 -2.55 11.27
CA TYR A 8 -11.84 -1.88 12.51
C TYR A 8 -10.59 -1.18 13.06
N ALA A 9 -10.75 0.04 13.54
CA ALA A 9 -9.69 0.78 14.20
C ALA A 9 -10.17 1.32 15.55
N HIS A 10 -9.31 1.21 16.57
CA HIS A 10 -9.51 1.78 17.89
C HIS A 10 -8.47 2.88 18.14
N HIS A 11 -8.93 4.05 18.58
CA HIS A 11 -8.12 5.22 18.79
C HIS A 11 -8.05 5.59 20.26
N ILE A 12 -6.86 5.76 20.79
CA ILE A 12 -6.58 6.25 22.15
C ILE A 12 -5.99 7.64 22.01
N ASN A 13 -6.77 8.63 22.42
CA ASN A 13 -6.36 10.03 22.38
C ASN A 13 -5.78 10.40 23.74
N PHE A 14 -4.59 10.99 23.75
CA PHE A 14 -3.92 11.46 24.96
C PHE A 14 -4.23 12.93 25.27
N ASN A 15 -4.85 13.66 24.33
CA ASN A 15 -5.28 15.04 24.51
C ASN A 15 -6.78 15.10 24.77
N GLU A 16 -7.20 15.97 25.70
CA GLU A 16 -8.61 16.15 26.08
C GLU A 16 -9.44 16.94 25.04
N ASP A 17 -8.80 17.65 24.11
CA ASP A 17 -9.46 18.50 23.12
C ASP A 17 -10.04 17.71 21.93
N ARG A 18 -11.06 16.89 22.18
CA ARG A 18 -11.80 16.15 21.12
C ARG A 18 -12.53 17.07 20.12
N ALA A 19 -12.84 18.30 20.53
CA ALA A 19 -13.63 19.23 19.71
C ALA A 19 -12.93 19.72 18.43
N ARG A 20 -11.60 19.61 18.35
CA ARG A 20 -10.83 20.07 17.19
C ARG A 20 -10.57 18.99 16.13
N MET A 21 -10.94 17.75 16.38
CA MET A 21 -10.67 16.64 15.43
C MET A 21 -11.59 16.65 14.21
N ASN A 22 -12.70 17.36 14.24
CA ASN A 22 -13.71 17.39 13.17
C ASN A 22 -13.53 18.53 12.16
N GLU A 23 -12.52 19.38 12.33
CA GLU A 23 -12.28 20.45 11.36
C GLU A 23 -11.34 19.96 10.24
N PRO A 24 -11.67 20.19 8.97
CA PRO A 24 -10.91 19.70 7.82
C PRO A 24 -9.59 20.43 7.58
N ASN A 25 -9.10 21.20 8.54
CA ASN A 25 -7.90 22.00 8.41
C ASN A 25 -6.65 21.22 8.82
N LEU A 26 -5.62 21.24 8.00
CA LEU A 26 -4.33 20.61 8.29
C LEU A 26 -3.68 21.10 9.60
N PHE A 27 -4.00 22.34 10.02
CA PHE A 27 -3.52 22.92 11.28
C PHE A 27 -4.00 22.17 12.53
N ASN A 28 -5.07 21.41 12.45
CA ASN A 28 -5.56 20.61 13.58
C ASN A 28 -4.75 19.33 13.81
N TYR A 29 -3.98 18.86 12.80
CA TYR A 29 -3.03 17.76 12.99
C TYR A 29 -1.96 18.06 14.05
N GLY A 30 -1.53 19.31 14.17
CA GLY A 30 -0.55 19.74 15.17
C GLY A 30 -1.02 19.67 16.64
N SER A 31 -2.30 19.36 16.90
CA SER A 31 -2.83 19.17 18.25
C SER A 31 -3.12 17.70 18.59
N ILE A 32 -2.96 16.77 17.65
CA ILE A 32 -3.28 15.37 17.85
C ILE A 32 -2.12 14.65 18.54
N ASN A 33 -2.44 13.97 19.65
CA ASN A 33 -1.57 12.98 20.27
C ASN A 33 -2.38 11.69 20.45
N GLN A 34 -2.18 10.74 19.53
CA GLN A 34 -3.05 9.59 19.38
C GLN A 34 -2.27 8.32 19.09
N LEU A 35 -2.63 7.25 19.78
CA LEU A 35 -2.23 5.89 19.48
C LEU A 35 -3.44 5.12 18.92
N SER A 36 -3.26 4.47 17.80
CA SER A 36 -4.33 3.74 17.12
C SER A 36 -3.92 2.30 16.84
N PHE A 37 -4.85 1.38 17.03
CA PHE A 37 -4.71 -0.03 16.68
C PHE A 37 -5.74 -0.39 15.63
N GLY A 38 -5.31 -1.07 14.58
CA GLY A 38 -6.18 -1.49 13.49
C GLY A 38 -6.08 -3.00 13.24
N ILE A 39 -7.22 -3.58 12.90
CA ILE A 39 -7.32 -4.94 12.42
C ILE A 39 -8.18 -4.95 11.16
N SER A 40 -7.74 -5.68 10.14
CA SER A 40 -8.49 -5.90 8.92
C SER A 40 -8.62 -7.39 8.67
N VAL A 41 -9.80 -7.85 8.33
CA VAL A 41 -10.07 -9.24 7.95
C VAL A 41 -10.78 -9.26 6.61
N GLY A 42 -10.43 -10.19 5.75
CA GLY A 42 -10.99 -10.24 4.41
C GLY A 42 -10.79 -11.57 3.71
N GLY A 43 -11.53 -11.73 2.61
CA GLY A 43 -11.40 -12.83 1.67
C GLY A 43 -10.93 -12.30 0.31
N VAL A 44 -10.04 -13.04 -0.31
CA VAL A 44 -9.51 -12.75 -1.65
C VAL A 44 -9.72 -13.96 -2.53
N GLN A 45 -10.24 -13.73 -3.73
CA GLN A 45 -10.38 -14.74 -4.77
C GLN A 45 -9.46 -14.41 -5.93
N ASN A 46 -8.64 -15.38 -6.31
CA ASN A 46 -7.85 -15.35 -7.53
C ASN A 46 -8.52 -16.23 -8.57
N ALA A 47 -8.66 -15.73 -9.78
CA ALA A 47 -9.13 -16.50 -10.93
C ALA A 47 -8.06 -16.43 -12.03
N LEU A 48 -7.79 -17.57 -12.64
CA LEU A 48 -6.94 -17.67 -13.81
C LEU A 48 -7.83 -17.67 -15.05
N ASP A 49 -7.64 -16.73 -15.95
CA ASP A 49 -8.28 -16.75 -17.25
C ASP A 49 -7.54 -17.74 -18.16
N SER A 50 -8.14 -18.93 -18.31
CA SER A 50 -7.58 -20.00 -19.15
C SER A 50 -7.82 -19.78 -20.64
N SER A 51 -8.62 -18.78 -21.04
CA SER A 51 -8.95 -18.53 -22.45
C SER A 51 -7.76 -18.14 -23.32
N THR A 52 -6.73 -17.55 -22.72
CA THR A 52 -5.48 -17.15 -23.37
C THR A 52 -4.51 -18.30 -23.64
N PHE A 53 -4.73 -19.48 -23.06
CA PHE A 53 -3.85 -20.65 -23.16
C PHE A 53 -4.37 -21.72 -24.11
N GLN A 54 -5.20 -21.35 -25.08
CA GLN A 54 -5.60 -22.26 -26.15
C GLN A 54 -4.46 -22.37 -27.18
N ASN A 55 -4.04 -23.60 -27.46
CA ASN A 55 -3.09 -23.83 -28.55
C ASN A 55 -3.78 -23.67 -29.91
N VAL A 56 -2.95 -23.53 -30.96
CA VAL A 56 -3.37 -23.24 -32.36
C VAL A 56 -4.40 -24.25 -32.92
N ILE A 57 -4.62 -25.39 -32.27
CA ILE A 57 -5.55 -26.45 -32.68
C ILE A 57 -6.88 -26.39 -31.89
N GLY A 58 -7.05 -25.41 -30.99
CA GLY A 58 -8.28 -25.26 -30.19
C GLY A 58 -8.43 -26.26 -29.02
N ASN A 59 -7.43 -27.08 -28.75
CA ASN A 59 -7.41 -27.97 -27.60
C ASN A 59 -6.77 -27.26 -26.40
N GLN A 60 -7.38 -27.41 -25.23
CA GLN A 60 -6.76 -26.92 -23.98
C GLN A 60 -5.48 -27.74 -23.71
N ASP A 61 -4.42 -27.05 -23.27
CA ASP A 61 -3.22 -27.70 -22.78
C ASP A 61 -3.59 -28.65 -21.62
N PRO A 62 -3.26 -29.95 -21.68
CA PRO A 62 -3.58 -30.93 -20.64
C PRO A 62 -3.07 -30.50 -19.24
N LEU A 63 -1.98 -29.75 -19.17
CA LEU A 63 -1.44 -29.22 -17.92
C LEU A 63 -2.37 -28.15 -17.31
N ILE A 64 -3.05 -27.37 -18.12
CA ILE A 64 -3.95 -26.31 -17.67
C ILE A 64 -5.33 -26.89 -17.27
N SER A 65 -5.75 -27.97 -17.89
CA SER A 65 -7.03 -28.64 -17.57
C SER A 65 -7.05 -29.22 -16.15
N THR A 66 -5.90 -29.46 -15.54
CA THR A 66 -5.74 -29.98 -14.16
C THR A 66 -5.62 -28.88 -13.11
N ILE A 67 -5.52 -27.61 -13.51
CA ILE A 67 -5.37 -26.47 -12.60
C ILE A 67 -6.75 -25.97 -12.16
N ASN A 68 -6.93 -25.75 -10.86
CA ASN A 68 -8.12 -25.06 -10.36
C ASN A 68 -8.16 -23.64 -10.90
N GLN A 69 -9.19 -23.32 -11.71
CA GLN A 69 -9.32 -22.01 -12.36
C GLN A 69 -9.59 -20.88 -11.35
N SER A 70 -9.96 -21.20 -10.13
CA SER A 70 -10.16 -20.22 -9.07
C SER A 70 -9.71 -20.75 -7.71
N SER A 71 -9.16 -19.87 -6.90
CA SER A 71 -8.70 -20.16 -5.54
C SER A 71 -9.03 -18.98 -4.64
N GLY A 72 -9.62 -19.27 -3.49
CA GLY A 72 -9.93 -18.26 -2.48
C GLY A 72 -9.11 -18.45 -1.22
N TYR A 73 -8.75 -17.37 -0.57
CA TYR A 73 -8.07 -17.41 0.72
C TYR A 73 -8.57 -16.32 1.67
N PHE A 74 -8.47 -16.61 2.95
CA PHE A 74 -8.75 -15.66 4.02
C PHE A 74 -7.47 -14.94 4.41
N ASN A 75 -7.57 -13.64 4.70
CA ASN A 75 -6.45 -12.79 5.09
C ASN A 75 -6.80 -11.95 6.32
N MET A 76 -5.80 -11.72 7.17
CA MET A 76 -5.89 -10.80 8.30
C MET A 76 -4.64 -9.91 8.33
N ASP A 77 -4.87 -8.61 8.49
CA ASP A 77 -3.83 -7.61 8.67
C ASP A 77 -3.99 -6.96 10.04
N VAL A 78 -2.87 -6.58 10.68
CA VAL A 78 -2.86 -5.82 11.93
C VAL A 78 -1.95 -4.62 11.80
N GLY A 79 -2.29 -3.51 12.45
CA GLY A 79 -1.51 -2.30 12.39
C GLY A 79 -1.57 -1.49 13.67
N VAL A 80 -0.51 -0.73 13.90
CA VAL A 80 -0.43 0.30 14.93
C VAL A 80 0.04 1.61 14.30
N SER A 81 -0.57 2.69 14.74
CA SER A 81 -0.26 4.05 14.30
C SER A 81 -0.10 4.95 15.52
N TYR A 82 0.96 5.70 15.56
CA TYR A 82 1.19 6.74 16.54
C TYR A 82 1.37 8.08 15.85
N VAL A 83 0.59 9.05 16.24
CA VAL A 83 0.65 10.43 15.77
C VAL A 83 0.82 11.33 16.98
N ASN A 84 1.84 12.15 16.98
CA ASN A 84 2.12 13.09 18.04
C ASN A 84 2.53 14.44 17.44
N PHE A 85 1.62 15.43 17.56
CA PHE A 85 1.80 16.78 17.01
C PHE A 85 2.25 16.76 15.54
N ASN A 86 3.56 16.82 15.32
CA ASN A 86 4.15 16.99 14.02
C ASN A 86 4.68 15.68 13.41
N TYR A 87 4.89 14.64 14.19
CA TYR A 87 5.43 13.39 13.67
C TYR A 87 4.44 12.24 13.76
N PHE A 88 4.58 11.32 12.85
CA PHE A 88 3.81 10.10 12.82
C PHE A 88 4.70 8.89 12.56
N ALA A 89 4.28 7.76 13.10
CA ALA A 89 4.89 6.47 12.85
C ALA A 89 3.79 5.41 12.71
N HIS A 90 3.90 4.57 11.69
CA HIS A 90 2.96 3.49 11.44
C HIS A 90 3.71 2.18 11.24
N LEU A 91 3.16 1.11 11.77
CA LEU A 91 3.63 -0.25 11.53
C LEU A 91 2.43 -1.14 11.20
N THR A 92 2.51 -1.84 10.09
CA THR A 92 1.47 -2.77 9.64
C THR A 92 2.10 -4.11 9.28
N LEU A 93 1.52 -5.17 9.81
CA LEU A 93 1.79 -6.53 9.42
C LEU A 93 0.63 -7.04 8.58
N LYS A 94 0.89 -7.37 7.32
CA LYS A 94 -0.08 -7.90 6.38
C LYS A 94 0.06 -9.41 6.27
N ASN A 95 -1.05 -10.09 6.00
CA ASN A 95 -1.11 -11.55 5.86
C ASN A 95 -0.68 -12.29 7.15
N VAL A 96 -1.09 -11.79 8.32
CA VAL A 96 -0.74 -12.39 9.62
C VAL A 96 -1.41 -13.76 9.79
N LEU A 97 -2.68 -13.86 9.35
CA LEU A 97 -3.37 -15.13 9.18
C LEU A 97 -3.67 -15.29 7.69
N PHE A 98 -2.85 -16.05 7.04
CA PHE A 98 -3.00 -16.39 5.63
C PHE A 98 -3.30 -17.88 5.52
N SER A 99 -4.48 -18.21 5.01
CA SER A 99 -4.83 -19.59 4.68
C SER A 99 -4.64 -19.76 3.17
N PRO A 100 -3.48 -20.29 2.76
CA PRO A 100 -3.19 -20.43 1.34
C PRO A 100 -4.08 -21.52 0.72
N SER A 101 -4.73 -21.16 -0.38
CA SER A 101 -5.33 -22.11 -1.31
C SER A 101 -4.57 -21.97 -2.63
N SER A 102 -3.92 -23.03 -3.05
CA SER A 102 -3.15 -23.04 -4.29
C SER A 102 -4.07 -23.28 -5.49
N ILE A 103 -3.94 -22.49 -6.54
CA ILE A 103 -4.55 -22.79 -7.84
C ILE A 103 -3.90 -24.01 -8.50
N TYR A 104 -2.70 -24.40 -8.06
CA TYR A 104 -1.94 -25.52 -8.61
C TYR A 104 -2.19 -26.86 -7.88
N GLY A 105 -3.19 -26.90 -6.96
CA GLY A 105 -3.51 -28.09 -6.16
C GLY A 105 -2.61 -28.27 -4.93
N ASP A 106 -3.02 -29.13 -4.02
CA ASP A 106 -2.36 -29.35 -2.71
C ASP A 106 -1.00 -30.07 -2.80
N GLN A 107 -0.63 -30.58 -3.95
CA GLN A 107 0.52 -31.45 -4.10
C GLN A 107 1.87 -30.75 -4.32
N THR A 108 1.88 -29.46 -4.63
CA THR A 108 3.09 -28.80 -5.09
C THR A 108 3.87 -28.04 -4.01
N TYR A 109 3.24 -27.68 -2.91
CA TYR A 109 3.90 -26.93 -1.83
C TYR A 109 3.19 -27.14 -0.50
N ASP A 110 3.90 -27.66 0.49
CA ASP A 110 3.39 -27.81 1.85
C ASP A 110 3.39 -26.43 2.56
N PHE A 111 2.32 -25.68 2.35
CA PHE A 111 2.12 -24.38 2.98
C PHE A 111 1.98 -24.45 4.49
N SER A 112 1.71 -25.62 5.05
CA SER A 112 1.47 -25.79 6.48
C SER A 112 2.70 -25.52 7.35
N LYS A 113 3.90 -25.58 6.78
CA LYS A 113 5.16 -25.48 7.53
C LYS A 113 5.73 -24.08 7.67
N ASN A 114 5.24 -23.07 6.90
CA ASN A 114 5.86 -21.73 6.85
C ASN A 114 4.89 -20.56 6.76
N TYR A 115 3.82 -20.53 7.57
CA TYR A 115 2.85 -19.41 7.59
C TYR A 115 3.50 -18.03 7.78
N THR A 116 4.55 -17.95 8.60
CA THR A 116 5.26 -16.70 8.85
C THR A 116 5.99 -16.15 7.61
N SER A 117 6.14 -16.97 6.56
CA SER A 117 6.81 -16.53 5.33
C SER A 117 5.97 -15.58 4.49
N PHE A 118 4.64 -15.62 4.63
CA PHE A 118 3.72 -14.76 3.87
C PHE A 118 3.54 -13.38 4.46
N ILE A 119 4.03 -13.16 5.68
CA ILE A 119 3.91 -11.86 6.34
C ILE A 119 4.68 -10.81 5.54
N LYS A 120 3.95 -9.72 5.23
CA LYS A 120 4.55 -8.48 4.71
C LYS A 120 4.52 -7.44 5.82
N TYR A 121 5.62 -6.72 5.98
CA TYR A 121 5.74 -5.63 6.94
C TYR A 121 5.86 -4.31 6.21
N VAL A 122 5.11 -3.33 6.70
CA VAL A 122 5.12 -1.97 6.21
C VAL A 122 5.32 -1.07 7.42
N ALA A 123 6.37 -0.27 7.39
CA ALA A 123 6.67 0.71 8.42
C ALA A 123 6.83 2.09 7.78
N SER A 124 6.25 3.11 8.36
CA SER A 124 6.43 4.48 7.90
C SER A 124 6.70 5.43 9.05
N PHE A 125 7.44 6.46 8.74
CA PHE A 125 7.75 7.56 9.65
C PHE A 125 7.79 8.86 8.87
N GLY A 126 7.22 9.91 9.40
CA GLY A 126 7.22 11.22 8.79
C GLY A 126 7.11 12.34 9.80
N TYR A 127 7.40 13.54 9.33
CA TYR A 127 7.33 14.77 10.09
C TYR A 127 6.64 15.87 9.30
N LEU A 128 5.69 16.56 9.91
CA LEU A 128 4.96 17.66 9.31
C LEU A 128 5.52 19.00 9.80
N PHE A 129 6.14 19.75 8.90
CA PHE A 129 6.62 21.10 9.15
C PHE A 129 5.52 22.11 8.84
N PHE A 130 5.01 22.77 9.88
CA PHE A 130 4.13 23.92 9.71
C PHE A 130 4.97 25.18 9.50
N THR A 131 4.56 26.01 8.56
CA THR A 131 5.13 27.34 8.36
C THR A 131 4.12 28.41 8.71
N GLU A 132 4.56 29.65 8.91
CA GLU A 132 3.68 30.81 9.11
C GLU A 132 2.88 31.17 7.83
N THR A 133 3.19 30.52 6.72
CA THR A 133 2.50 30.67 5.44
C THR A 133 1.41 29.59 5.30
N PRO A 134 0.50 29.68 4.29
CA PRO A 134 -0.47 28.62 4.02
C PRO A 134 0.16 27.27 3.59
N PHE A 135 1.48 27.22 3.43
CA PHE A 135 2.20 26.00 3.03
C PHE A 135 2.67 25.20 4.25
N SER A 136 2.61 23.88 4.12
CA SER A 136 3.21 22.92 5.06
C SER A 136 3.94 21.85 4.26
N PHE A 137 4.96 21.22 4.86
CA PHE A 137 5.79 20.21 4.20
C PHE A 137 5.87 18.94 5.03
N GLU A 138 5.73 17.78 4.38
CA GLU A 138 5.76 16.47 5.02
C GLU A 138 6.80 15.57 4.32
N PRO A 139 8.07 15.59 4.73
CA PRO A 139 8.99 14.51 4.40
C PRO A 139 8.60 13.25 5.15
N SER A 140 8.66 12.10 4.47
CA SER A 140 8.41 10.81 5.10
C SER A 140 9.17 9.68 4.42
N LEU A 141 9.38 8.61 5.19
CA LEU A 141 9.96 7.37 4.72
C LEU A 141 8.95 6.26 4.92
N LEU A 142 8.85 5.37 3.94
CA LEU A 142 8.06 4.16 4.04
C LEU A 142 8.94 2.98 3.65
N PHE A 143 9.09 2.04 4.56
CA PHE A 143 9.75 0.77 4.34
C PHE A 143 8.72 -0.33 4.18
N HIS A 144 8.88 -1.18 3.18
CA HIS A 144 8.10 -2.39 3.05
C HIS A 144 8.98 -3.58 2.71
N GLY A 145 8.57 -4.74 3.17
CA GLY A 145 9.28 -5.97 2.92
C GLY A 145 8.40 -7.21 3.05
N SER A 146 8.83 -8.27 2.40
CA SER A 146 8.20 -9.59 2.44
C SER A 146 9.28 -10.64 2.65
N LYS A 147 9.05 -11.54 3.60
CA LYS A 147 9.99 -12.63 3.87
C LYS A 147 9.95 -13.67 2.76
N LEU A 148 8.77 -13.94 2.20
CA LEU A 148 8.60 -14.98 1.18
C LEU A 148 9.31 -14.62 -0.13
N THR A 149 9.08 -13.42 -0.62
CA THR A 149 9.63 -12.95 -1.90
C THR A 149 11.01 -12.32 -1.74
N SER A 150 11.47 -12.16 -0.49
CA SER A 150 12.67 -11.39 -0.14
C SER A 150 12.64 -9.94 -0.63
N GLU A 151 11.46 -9.46 -1.03
CA GLU A 151 11.25 -8.08 -1.45
C GLU A 151 11.53 -7.12 -0.30
N LYS A 152 12.28 -6.09 -0.61
CA LYS A 152 12.55 -4.96 0.30
C LYS A 152 12.62 -3.70 -0.52
N ALA A 153 11.90 -2.67 -0.10
CA ALA A 153 12.02 -1.35 -0.71
C ALA A 153 11.82 -0.25 0.31
N ILE A 154 12.38 0.91 0.00
CA ILE A 154 12.18 2.16 0.74
C ILE A 154 11.59 3.18 -0.23
N ASP A 155 10.55 3.86 0.22
CA ASP A 155 9.98 5.01 -0.45
C ASP A 155 10.40 6.27 0.31
N TYR A 156 11.05 7.17 -0.40
CA TYR A 156 11.38 8.52 0.06
C TYR A 156 10.29 9.45 -0.45
N ASN A 157 9.55 10.06 0.46
CA ASN A 157 8.41 10.88 0.10
C ASN A 157 8.61 12.32 0.59
N ILE A 158 8.13 13.25 -0.20
CA ILE A 158 7.93 14.62 0.20
C ILE A 158 6.57 15.09 -0.31
N LYS A 159 5.76 15.68 0.58
CA LYS A 159 4.50 16.33 0.21
C LYS A 159 4.55 17.78 0.64
N SER A 160 3.95 18.63 -0.17
CA SER A 160 3.69 20.02 0.15
C SER A 160 2.18 20.22 0.16
N TYR A 161 1.66 20.80 1.21
CA TYR A 161 0.26 21.12 1.40
C TYR A 161 0.05 22.63 1.27
N TYR A 162 -1.06 22.99 0.69
CA TYR A 162 -1.55 24.36 0.64
C TYR A 162 -2.95 24.42 1.26
N ASN A 163 -3.08 25.18 2.34
CA ASN A 163 -4.35 25.31 3.05
C ASN A 163 -5.30 26.25 2.32
N LEU A 164 -6.55 25.84 2.20
CA LEU A 164 -7.69 26.57 1.67
C LEU A 164 -8.66 26.87 2.82
N ASP A 165 -9.61 27.78 2.61
CA ASP A 165 -10.60 28.14 3.63
C ASP A 165 -11.47 26.93 4.07
N TYR A 166 -11.74 26.00 3.15
CA TYR A 166 -12.59 24.82 3.39
C TYR A 166 -11.89 23.51 3.07
N GLY A 167 -10.57 23.45 3.24
CA GLY A 167 -9.81 22.23 2.97
C GLY A 167 -8.35 22.49 2.67
N TYR A 168 -7.75 21.61 1.89
CA TYR A 168 -6.35 21.74 1.49
C TYR A 168 -6.10 21.00 0.17
N MET A 169 -5.08 21.42 -0.56
CA MET A 169 -4.52 20.68 -1.70
C MET A 169 -3.10 20.25 -1.38
N TRP A 170 -2.65 19.19 -2.04
CA TRP A 170 -1.28 18.73 -1.88
C TRP A 170 -0.65 18.30 -3.19
N LEU A 171 0.63 18.54 -3.26
CA LEU A 171 1.52 17.98 -4.27
C LEU A 171 2.56 17.11 -3.57
N GLY A 172 2.85 15.96 -4.13
CA GLY A 172 3.82 15.03 -3.57
C GLY A 172 4.71 14.41 -4.63
N LEU A 173 5.86 13.95 -4.19
CA LEU A 173 6.79 13.15 -4.97
C LEU A 173 7.23 11.97 -4.11
N SER A 174 7.09 10.76 -4.63
CA SER A 174 7.61 9.53 -4.03
C SER A 174 8.67 8.92 -4.92
N LEU A 175 9.78 8.55 -4.31
CA LEU A 175 10.89 7.83 -4.95
C LEU A 175 11.07 6.49 -4.26
N ARG A 176 10.69 5.40 -4.94
CA ARG A 176 10.90 4.03 -4.45
C ARG A 176 12.23 3.50 -4.94
N GLN A 177 13.00 2.94 -4.00
CA GLN A 177 14.23 2.18 -4.26
C GLN A 177 14.01 0.74 -3.79
N SER A 178 14.07 -0.24 -4.70
CA SER A 178 14.10 -1.66 -4.34
C SER A 178 15.51 -2.15 -4.02
N PHE A 179 15.62 -3.14 -3.13
CA PHE A 179 16.89 -3.74 -2.71
C PHE A 179 16.95 -5.25 -2.97
N ASP A 180 15.93 -5.83 -3.52
CA ASP A 180 15.65 -7.25 -3.68
C ASP A 180 15.78 -7.67 -5.13
N GLY A 181 16.84 -7.33 -5.76
CA GLY A 181 17.01 -7.74 -7.15
C GLY A 181 17.45 -9.19 -7.28
N ALA A 182 16.77 -9.97 -8.13
CA ALA A 182 17.28 -11.23 -8.61
C ALA A 182 18.64 -10.99 -9.32
N GLN A 183 19.57 -11.92 -9.13
CA GLN A 183 20.85 -11.86 -9.84
C GLN A 183 20.66 -12.41 -11.26
N TYR A 184 21.15 -11.70 -12.24
CA TYR A 184 21.19 -12.14 -13.63
C TYR A 184 22.57 -11.93 -14.24
N LEU A 185 22.88 -12.69 -15.26
CA LEU A 185 24.14 -12.56 -16.01
C LEU A 185 23.96 -11.48 -17.08
N ASP A 186 24.75 -10.43 -16.99
CA ASP A 186 24.88 -9.40 -18.02
C ASP A 186 26.25 -9.55 -18.68
N GLY A 187 26.31 -10.31 -19.78
CA GLY A 187 27.53 -10.81 -20.33
C GLY A 187 28.21 -11.80 -19.38
N GLU A 188 29.43 -11.51 -18.95
CA GLU A 188 30.18 -12.32 -17.96
C GLU A 188 30.02 -11.83 -16.51
N LYS A 189 29.28 -10.73 -16.27
CA LYS A 189 29.16 -10.10 -14.97
C LYS A 189 27.81 -10.41 -14.31
N LEU A 190 27.88 -10.89 -13.08
CA LEU A 190 26.69 -11.08 -12.25
C LEU A 190 26.18 -9.71 -11.77
N THR A 191 25.01 -9.31 -12.25
CA THR A 191 24.38 -8.02 -11.94
C THR A 191 23.08 -8.25 -11.18
N LYS A 192 22.77 -7.37 -10.23
CA LYS A 192 21.48 -7.41 -9.50
C LYS A 192 20.45 -6.60 -10.25
N GLN A 193 19.28 -7.19 -10.38
CA GLN A 193 18.09 -6.52 -10.86
C GLN A 193 17.63 -5.49 -9.82
N SER A 194 17.45 -4.25 -10.21
CA SER A 194 16.87 -3.23 -9.35
C SER A 194 15.89 -2.38 -10.14
N TYR A 195 14.81 -1.97 -9.50
CA TYR A 195 13.89 -1.01 -10.09
C TYR A 195 13.70 0.19 -9.17
N LYS A 196 13.42 1.31 -9.78
CA LYS A 196 13.04 2.55 -9.12
C LYS A 196 11.68 2.97 -9.63
N LEU A 197 10.83 3.48 -8.74
CA LEU A 197 9.57 4.11 -9.11
C LEU A 197 9.64 5.57 -8.74
N ILE A 198 9.24 6.42 -9.65
CA ILE A 198 9.05 7.85 -9.45
C ILE A 198 7.57 8.11 -9.56
N THR A 199 6.95 8.62 -8.50
CA THR A 199 5.50 8.79 -8.42
C THR A 199 5.18 10.23 -8.00
N PRO A 200 4.90 11.15 -8.94
CA PRO A 200 4.24 12.40 -8.65
C PRO A 200 2.80 12.15 -8.19
N ILE A 201 2.36 12.92 -7.22
CA ILE A 201 1.06 12.82 -6.57
C ILE A 201 0.44 14.22 -6.52
N PHE A 202 -0.81 14.31 -6.89
CA PHE A 202 -1.63 15.51 -6.70
C PHE A 202 -2.90 15.13 -5.98
N GLY A 203 -3.38 15.97 -5.08
CA GLY A 203 -4.67 15.75 -4.46
C GLY A 203 -5.28 17.03 -3.92
N VAL A 204 -6.57 16.96 -3.65
CA VAL A 204 -7.36 18.01 -3.04
C VAL A 204 -8.39 17.38 -2.08
N SER A 205 -8.49 17.98 -0.91
CA SER A 205 -9.58 17.76 0.03
C SER A 205 -10.37 19.06 0.14
N TYR A 206 -11.65 19.02 -0.16
CA TYR A 206 -12.52 20.18 -0.12
C TYR A 206 -13.85 19.78 0.51
N ASN A 207 -14.17 20.40 1.63
CA ASN A 207 -15.26 19.93 2.52
C ASN A 207 -15.11 18.43 2.81
N ASP A 208 -16.12 17.63 2.48
CA ASP A 208 -16.15 16.19 2.70
C ASP A 208 -15.58 15.38 1.55
N PHE A 209 -15.22 16.01 0.43
CA PHE A 209 -14.72 15.33 -0.75
C PHE A 209 -13.20 15.28 -0.77
N VAL A 210 -12.67 14.12 -1.12
CA VAL A 210 -11.24 13.91 -1.35
C VAL A 210 -11.05 13.37 -2.77
N PHE A 211 -10.18 14.02 -3.51
CA PHE A 211 -9.72 13.56 -4.80
C PHE A 211 -8.20 13.45 -4.79
N SER A 212 -7.66 12.37 -5.34
CA SER A 212 -6.24 12.33 -5.63
C SER A 212 -5.94 11.56 -6.92
N TYR A 213 -4.85 11.95 -7.53
CA TYR A 213 -4.29 11.32 -8.71
C TYR A 213 -2.80 11.11 -8.51
N ASN A 214 -2.32 9.94 -8.89
CA ASN A 214 -0.89 9.67 -8.98
C ASN A 214 -0.55 8.94 -10.29
N TYR A 215 0.68 9.13 -10.71
CA TYR A 215 1.25 8.45 -11.85
C TYR A 215 2.60 7.88 -11.44
N SER A 216 2.79 6.56 -11.57
CA SER A 216 4.04 5.90 -11.23
C SER A 216 4.79 5.52 -12.49
N TYR A 217 5.98 6.10 -12.65
CA TYR A 217 6.91 5.78 -13.72
C TYR A 217 8.00 4.85 -13.19
N GLN A 218 8.20 3.72 -13.89
CA GLN A 218 9.21 2.74 -13.53
C GLN A 218 10.48 2.96 -14.33
N GLN A 219 11.62 2.95 -13.63
CA GLN A 219 12.96 3.01 -14.21
C GLN A 219 13.80 1.86 -13.65
N GLY A 220 14.61 1.21 -14.49
CA GLY A 220 15.51 0.12 -14.07
C GLY A 220 15.75 -0.86 -15.20
N ASN A 221 16.48 -1.93 -14.88
CA ASN A 221 16.88 -2.95 -15.87
C ASN A 221 15.72 -3.88 -16.28
N VAL A 222 14.64 -3.88 -15.49
CA VAL A 222 13.41 -4.62 -15.80
C VAL A 222 12.24 -3.65 -15.77
N ILE A 223 11.66 -3.43 -16.92
CA ILE A 223 10.48 -2.61 -17.10
C ILE A 223 9.30 -3.57 -17.27
N LEU A 224 8.39 -3.61 -16.27
CA LEU A 224 7.19 -4.45 -16.30
C LEU A 224 6.09 -3.91 -17.21
N GLY A 225 6.24 -2.68 -17.69
CA GLY A 225 5.29 -2.04 -18.60
C GLY A 225 5.81 -0.69 -19.09
N THR A 226 5.53 -0.35 -20.34
CA THR A 226 6.02 0.88 -20.97
C THR A 226 5.20 2.12 -20.64
N GLY A 227 3.97 1.96 -20.12
CA GLY A 227 3.00 3.05 -19.92
C GLY A 227 2.95 3.63 -18.51
N GLY A 228 3.66 3.06 -17.52
CA GLY A 228 3.51 3.43 -16.11
C GLY A 228 2.14 3.05 -15.54
N PHE A 229 1.88 3.47 -14.28
CA PHE A 229 0.62 3.20 -13.59
C PHE A 229 -0.08 4.50 -13.23
N HIS A 230 -1.36 4.59 -13.60
CA HIS A 230 -2.25 5.68 -13.23
C HIS A 230 -3.19 5.22 -12.13
N GLN A 231 -3.34 6.03 -11.08
CA GLN A 231 -4.30 5.77 -10.02
C GLN A 231 -5.11 7.03 -9.72
N VAL A 232 -6.42 6.87 -9.69
CA VAL A 232 -7.38 7.88 -9.26
C VAL A 232 -8.03 7.41 -7.98
N THR A 233 -8.12 8.28 -6.98
CA THR A 233 -8.83 8.01 -5.73
C THR A 233 -9.91 9.06 -5.54
N LEU A 234 -11.12 8.61 -5.24
CA LEU A 234 -12.25 9.45 -4.83
C LEU A 234 -12.67 9.01 -3.44
N GLY A 235 -12.85 9.95 -2.56
CA GLY A 235 -13.31 9.73 -1.20
C GLY A 235 -14.39 10.72 -0.80
N TYR A 236 -15.26 10.28 0.11
CA TYR A 236 -16.26 11.12 0.74
C TYR A 236 -16.28 10.81 2.25
N ASN A 237 -16.12 11.82 3.07
CA ASN A 237 -16.16 11.71 4.52
C ASN A 237 -17.61 11.77 4.98
N ILE A 238 -18.08 10.70 5.60
CA ILE A 238 -19.44 10.63 6.16
C ILE A 238 -19.35 10.86 7.67
N ASN A 239 -19.80 12.02 8.12
CA ASN A 239 -19.92 12.30 9.55
C ASN A 239 -21.26 11.71 10.06
N LEU A 240 -21.22 10.46 10.55
CA LEU A 240 -22.42 9.75 11.01
C LEU A 240 -22.89 10.19 12.41
N PHE A 241 -22.09 10.96 13.13
CA PHE A 241 -22.41 11.42 14.50
C PHE A 241 -22.00 12.89 14.64
N ASN A 242 -22.97 13.77 14.65
CA ASN A 242 -22.87 15.13 15.16
C ASN A 242 -23.15 15.11 16.66
#